data_23feab2aab87792642ad0b97441b195a
#
_entry.id   23feab2aab87792642ad0b97441b195a
#
_cell.length_a   1.000
_cell.length_b   1.000
_cell.length_c   1.000
_cell.angle_alpha   90.00
_cell.angle_beta   90.00
_cell.angle_gamma   90.00
#
_symmetry.space_group_name_H-M   'P 1'
#
loop_
_entity.id
_entity.type
_entity.pdbx_description
1 polymer ?
#
loop_
_entity_poly.entity_id
_entity_poly.type
_entity_poly.pdbx_seq_one_letter_code
_entity_poly.pdbx_strand_id
1 'polypeptide(L)'
;MSPGRLAVLGVSLCLAVPGVAAGPLRFWNLTGATITKLELAPVGTQDWGANQTANDPDGAVDADERLRLSGVQPGRYDVRLTDKTGRVCVVRNVEVVADRAYAFSVSEQDLRDCDR
;
A
#
# COMPACT_ATOMS: atom_id res chain seq x y z
N MET A 1 -48.22 20.93 17.43
CA MET A 1 -47.70 20.84 17.34
C MET A 1 -46.80 20.51 17.06
N SER A 2 -46.33 20.49 16.84
CA SER A 2 -45.52 20.14 16.61
C SER A 2 -44.54 19.99 16.40
N PRO A 3 -44.38 19.99 16.42
CA PRO A 3 -43.35 19.97 16.13
C PRO A 3 -42.36 19.56 15.88
N GLY A 4 -42.12 19.59 15.78
CA GLY A 4 -41.19 19.21 15.48
C GLY A 4 -40.30 18.97 15.31
N ARG A 5 -40.33 19.06 15.40
CA ARG A 5 -39.44 18.92 15.21
C ARG A 5 -38.46 18.55 14.86
N LEU A 6 -38.25 18.65 14.70
CA LEU A 6 -37.30 18.30 14.33
C LEU A 6 -36.33 18.10 14.13
N ALA A 7 -36.28 18.18 14.20
CA ALA A 7 -35.32 17.96 13.95
C ALA A 7 -34.47 17.63 13.68
N VAL A 8 -34.34 17.64 13.56
CA VAL A 8 -33.42 17.25 13.22
C VAL A 8 -32.53 17.00 13.03
N LEU A 9 -32.47 17.08 13.01
CA LEU A 9 -31.53 16.77 12.82
C LEU A 9 -30.62 16.51 12.56
N GLY A 10 -30.70 16.54 12.53
CA GLY A 10 -29.80 16.19 12.22
C GLY A 10 -29.00 15.93 11.99
N VAL A 11 -29.04 16.03 11.88
CA VAL A 11 -28.17 15.59 11.66
C VAL A 11 -27.16 15.45 11.44
N SER A 12 -27.15 15.59 11.49
CA SER A 12 -26.17 15.36 11.32
C SER A 12 -25.27 15.14 11.11
N LEU A 13 -25.29 15.28 10.92
CA LEU A 13 -24.42 14.97 10.72
C LEU A 13 -23.41 14.78 10.52
N CYS A 14 -23.41 14.83 10.48
CA CYS A 14 -22.54 14.60 10.34
C CYS A 14 -21.69 14.34 10.21
N LEU A 15 -21.54 14.34 10.02
CA LEU A 15 -20.85 14.01 9.87
C LEU A 15 -19.86 13.81 9.56
N ALA A 16 -19.65 13.68 9.24
CA ALA A 16 -18.85 13.42 8.81
C ALA A 16 -17.84 13.72 8.73
N VAL A 17 -17.11 13.75 8.68
CA VAL A 17 -16.23 13.99 8.52
C VAL A 17 -15.45 13.65 7.98
N PRO A 18 -15.38 13.78 7.74
CA PRO A 18 -14.75 13.36 7.03
C PRO A 18 -13.78 13.58 6.57
N GLY A 19 -13.79 13.68 6.25
CA GLY A 19 -12.95 13.97 5.48
C GLY A 19 -11.59 13.92 5.61
N VAL A 20 -11.20 13.37 6.38
CA VAL A 20 -9.81 13.17 6.46
C VAL A 20 -9.47 12.02 5.60
N ALA A 21 -9.53 12.27 4.35
CA ALA A 21 -9.04 11.27 3.48
C ALA A 21 -7.59 11.09 3.78
N ALA A 22 -7.20 9.92 4.08
CA ALA A 22 -5.80 9.59 4.07
C ALA A 22 -5.27 9.85 2.68
N GLY A 23 -4.09 10.37 2.58
CA GLY A 23 -3.42 10.49 1.30
C GLY A 23 -3.19 9.13 0.68
N PRO A 24 -2.72 9.07 -0.55
CA PRO A 24 -2.42 7.80 -1.19
C PRO A 24 -1.35 7.05 -0.44
N LEU A 25 -1.49 5.74 -0.36
CA LEU A 25 -0.46 4.90 0.21
C LEU A 25 0.69 4.78 -0.79
N ARG A 26 1.91 4.81 -0.28
CA ARG A 26 3.12 4.70 -1.11
C ARG A 26 4.05 3.63 -0.57
N PHE A 27 4.70 2.98 -1.50
CA PHE A 27 5.80 2.07 -1.22
C PHE A 27 7.12 2.82 -1.47
N TRP A 28 8.09 2.63 -0.60
CA TRP A 28 9.41 3.24 -0.75
C TRP A 28 10.44 2.13 -0.99
N ASN A 29 11.08 2.17 -2.16
CA ASN A 29 12.08 1.19 -2.53
C ASN A 29 13.44 1.56 -1.92
N LEU A 30 13.76 0.93 -0.81
CA LEU A 30 15.06 1.11 -0.16
C LEU A 30 16.01 -0.03 -0.46
N THR A 31 15.67 -0.88 -1.45
CA THR A 31 16.63 -1.87 -1.96
C THR A 31 17.61 -1.19 -2.90
N GLY A 32 18.70 -1.85 -3.20
CA GLY A 32 19.68 -1.30 -4.13
C GLY A 32 19.36 -1.56 -5.59
N ALA A 33 18.15 -2.08 -5.90
CA ALA A 33 17.83 -2.52 -7.25
C ALA A 33 16.52 -1.91 -7.72
N THR A 34 16.36 -1.85 -9.03
CA THR A 34 15.09 -1.45 -9.64
C THR A 34 14.11 -2.60 -9.52
N ILE A 35 12.92 -2.32 -9.00
CA ILE A 35 11.86 -3.30 -8.85
C ILE A 35 10.93 -3.21 -10.06
N THR A 36 10.73 -4.34 -10.71
CA THR A 36 9.91 -4.42 -11.91
C THR A 36 8.56 -5.07 -11.66
N LYS A 37 8.35 -5.62 -10.46
CA LYS A 37 7.08 -6.22 -10.09
C LYS A 37 6.92 -6.14 -8.59
N LEU A 38 5.75 -5.70 -8.15
CA LEU A 38 5.43 -5.57 -6.73
C LEU A 38 4.00 -6.01 -6.52
N GLU A 39 3.82 -7.06 -5.73
CA GLU A 39 2.50 -7.61 -5.47
C GLU A 39 2.33 -7.82 -3.98
N LEU A 40 1.12 -7.59 -3.49
CA LEU A 40 0.79 -7.79 -2.08
C LEU A 40 -0.31 -8.82 -1.97
N ALA A 41 -0.22 -9.66 -0.94
CA ALA A 41 -1.28 -10.61 -0.59
C ALA A 41 -1.59 -10.45 0.89
N PRO A 42 -2.85 -10.58 1.31
CA PRO A 42 -3.14 -10.61 2.74
C PRO A 42 -2.25 -11.65 3.41
N VAL A 43 -1.72 -11.31 4.57
CA VAL A 43 -0.72 -12.13 5.24
C VAL A 43 -1.21 -13.58 5.38
N GLY A 44 -0.32 -14.51 5.06
CA GLY A 44 -0.63 -15.93 5.16
C GLY A 44 -1.42 -16.49 4.00
N THR A 45 -1.72 -15.68 2.99
CA THR A 45 -2.40 -16.16 1.78
C THR A 45 -1.45 -16.13 0.60
N GLN A 46 -1.91 -16.65 -0.53
CA GLN A 46 -1.21 -16.49 -1.80
C GLN A 46 -2.09 -15.76 -2.80
N ASP A 47 -3.01 -14.95 -2.28
CA ASP A 47 -3.92 -14.16 -3.10
C ASP A 47 -3.22 -12.89 -3.56
N TRP A 48 -2.23 -13.04 -4.42
CA TRP A 48 -1.42 -11.93 -4.91
C TRP A 48 -2.28 -10.98 -5.73
N GLY A 49 -2.23 -9.72 -5.35
CA GLY A 49 -2.93 -8.67 -6.07
C GLY A 49 -2.19 -8.27 -7.34
N ALA A 50 -2.68 -7.20 -7.95
CA ALA A 50 -2.11 -6.71 -9.18
C ALA A 50 -0.68 -6.21 -8.97
N ASN A 51 0.09 -6.20 -10.05
CA ASN A 51 1.43 -5.65 -10.03
C ASN A 51 1.34 -4.13 -9.88
N GLN A 52 1.79 -3.62 -8.74
CA GLN A 52 1.70 -2.20 -8.41
C GLN A 52 2.64 -1.33 -9.23
N THR A 53 3.69 -1.91 -9.83
CA THR A 53 4.61 -1.11 -10.66
C THR A 53 3.91 -0.55 -11.90
N ALA A 54 2.76 -1.10 -12.25
CA ALA A 54 1.95 -0.53 -13.34
C ALA A 54 1.50 0.90 -13.05
N ASN A 55 1.56 1.33 -11.79
CA ASN A 55 1.21 2.70 -11.41
C ASN A 55 2.31 3.70 -11.75
N ASP A 56 3.49 3.21 -12.09
CA ASP A 56 4.60 4.07 -12.49
C ASP A 56 4.63 4.21 -14.01
N PRO A 57 4.92 5.40 -14.54
CA PRO A 57 4.96 5.59 -16.00
C PRO A 57 5.93 4.64 -16.71
N ASP A 58 7.02 4.28 -16.05
CA ASP A 58 8.02 3.39 -16.63
C ASP A 58 7.78 1.91 -16.28
N GLY A 59 6.78 1.62 -15.45
CA GLY A 59 6.49 0.26 -15.04
C GLY A 59 7.51 -0.32 -14.08
N ALA A 60 8.27 0.53 -13.40
CA ALA A 60 9.34 0.10 -12.51
C ALA A 60 9.55 1.13 -11.41
N VAL A 61 10.15 0.69 -10.31
CA VAL A 61 10.46 1.58 -9.18
C VAL A 61 11.96 1.50 -8.94
N ASP A 62 12.65 2.58 -9.24
CA ASP A 62 14.09 2.62 -9.05
C ASP A 62 14.44 2.73 -7.57
N ALA A 63 15.70 2.47 -7.27
CA ALA A 63 16.20 2.59 -5.91
C ALA A 63 15.90 4.00 -5.38
N ASP A 64 15.42 4.07 -4.15
CA ASP A 64 15.07 5.30 -3.43
C ASP A 64 13.83 6.02 -3.97
N GLU A 65 13.10 5.42 -4.88
CA GLU A 65 11.85 5.98 -5.38
C GLU A 65 10.67 5.50 -4.56
N ARG A 66 9.60 6.30 -4.59
CA ARG A 66 8.33 5.95 -3.98
C ARG A 66 7.31 5.68 -5.07
N LEU A 67 6.51 4.65 -4.83
CA LEU A 67 5.49 4.20 -5.77
C LEU A 67 4.12 4.35 -5.13
N ARG A 68 3.19 4.98 -5.82
CA ARG A 68 1.80 5.02 -5.37
C ARG A 68 1.19 3.63 -5.49
N LEU A 69 0.50 3.21 -4.44
CA LEU A 69 -0.23 1.95 -4.43
C LEU A 69 -1.69 2.21 -4.77
N SER A 70 -2.32 1.25 -5.41
CA SER A 70 -3.74 1.33 -5.73
C SER A 70 -4.44 0.06 -5.25
N GLY A 71 -5.66 0.23 -4.72
CA GLY A 71 -6.45 -0.90 -4.26
C GLY A 71 -5.91 -1.61 -3.03
N VAL A 72 -5.05 -0.96 -2.25
CA VAL A 72 -4.45 -1.55 -1.06
C VAL A 72 -4.96 -0.80 0.15
N GLN A 73 -5.47 -1.53 1.13
CA GLN A 73 -5.94 -0.98 2.40
C GLN A 73 -4.87 -1.17 3.46
N PRO A 74 -4.84 -0.32 4.50
CA PRO A 74 -3.95 -0.58 5.63
C PRO A 74 -4.21 -1.97 6.21
N GLY A 75 -3.15 -2.63 6.63
CA GLY A 75 -3.23 -3.98 7.20
C GLY A 75 -1.92 -4.70 7.08
N ARG A 76 -1.96 -6.01 7.22
CA ARG A 76 -0.75 -6.82 7.15
C ARG A 76 -0.76 -7.66 5.88
N TYR A 77 0.37 -7.68 5.21
CA TYR A 77 0.51 -8.31 3.90
C TYR A 77 1.83 -9.05 3.81
N ASP A 78 1.84 -10.08 2.96
CA ASP A 78 3.08 -10.58 2.42
C ASP A 78 3.34 -9.81 1.13
N VAL A 79 4.59 -9.45 0.88
CA VAL A 79 4.97 -8.63 -0.27
C VAL A 79 5.93 -9.45 -1.13
N ARG A 80 5.57 -9.60 -2.41
CA ARG A 80 6.45 -10.28 -3.37
C ARG A 80 6.96 -9.26 -4.36
N LEU A 81 8.25 -9.21 -4.51
CA LEU A 81 8.85 -8.28 -5.46
C LEU A 81 9.85 -9.00 -6.37
N THR A 82 9.92 -8.51 -7.59
CA THR A 82 10.89 -8.97 -8.57
C THR A 82 11.75 -7.79 -8.95
N ASP A 83 13.04 -7.95 -8.96
CA ASP A 83 13.93 -6.87 -9.37
C ASP A 83 14.40 -7.08 -10.81
N LYS A 84 15.13 -6.08 -11.31
CA LYS A 84 15.56 -6.04 -12.70
C LYS A 84 16.51 -7.18 -13.05
N THR A 85 17.17 -7.79 -12.05
CA THR A 85 18.06 -8.93 -12.30
C THR A 85 17.32 -10.26 -12.36
N GLY A 86 16.01 -10.24 -12.09
CA GLY A 86 15.21 -11.46 -12.07
C GLY A 86 15.10 -12.11 -10.71
N ARG A 87 15.67 -11.51 -9.68
CA ARG A 87 15.55 -12.02 -8.32
C ARG A 87 14.14 -11.78 -7.82
N VAL A 88 13.51 -12.82 -7.27
CA VAL A 88 12.15 -12.75 -6.73
C VAL A 88 12.23 -12.97 -5.23
N CYS A 89 11.73 -12.03 -4.45
CA CYS A 89 11.79 -12.09 -3.01
C CYS A 89 10.40 -11.94 -2.40
N VAL A 90 10.18 -12.62 -1.27
CA VAL A 90 8.96 -12.45 -0.49
C VAL A 90 9.36 -11.92 0.88
N VAL A 91 8.75 -10.80 1.26
CA VAL A 91 8.90 -10.20 2.58
C VAL A 91 7.57 -10.44 3.31
N ARG A 92 7.61 -11.16 4.41
CA ARG A 92 6.40 -11.61 5.08
C ARG A 92 5.97 -10.69 6.19
N ASN A 93 4.67 -10.62 6.39
CA ASN A 93 4.06 -9.94 7.53
C ASN A 93 4.47 -8.47 7.61
N VAL A 94 4.33 -7.77 6.49
CA VAL A 94 4.62 -6.34 6.39
C VAL A 94 3.41 -5.55 6.82
N GLU A 95 3.60 -4.59 7.71
CA GLU A 95 2.52 -3.72 8.12
C GLU A 95 2.43 -2.54 7.15
N VAL A 96 1.27 -2.39 6.52
CA VAL A 96 0.95 -1.28 5.63
C VAL A 96 0.12 -0.30 6.43
N VAL A 97 0.64 0.91 6.60
CA VAL A 97 0.00 1.91 7.45
C VAL A 97 -0.41 3.13 6.64
N ALA A 98 -1.43 3.83 7.13
CA ALA A 98 -1.89 5.07 6.53
C ALA A 98 -1.26 6.25 7.26
N ASP A 99 -1.48 7.46 6.71
CA ASP A 99 -1.13 8.73 7.36
C ASP A 99 0.36 8.91 7.61
N ARG A 100 1.16 8.36 6.71
CA ARG A 100 2.62 8.53 6.74
C ARG A 100 3.12 8.90 5.36
N ALA A 101 4.36 9.38 5.31
CA ALA A 101 4.99 9.71 4.04
C ALA A 101 5.06 8.50 3.11
N TYR A 102 5.12 7.30 3.67
CA TYR A 102 5.05 6.05 2.93
C TYR A 102 4.35 5.00 3.81
N ALA A 103 3.64 4.08 3.16
CA ALA A 103 2.87 3.06 3.87
C ALA A 103 3.76 1.92 4.36
N PHE A 104 4.77 1.58 3.58
CA PHE A 104 5.79 0.62 3.96
C PHE A 104 7.00 0.79 3.04
N SER A 105 8.11 0.22 3.47
CA SER A 105 9.35 0.21 2.69
C SER A 105 9.95 -1.18 2.73
N VAL A 106 10.80 -1.47 1.77
CA VAL A 106 11.59 -2.70 1.75
C VAL A 106 13.04 -2.30 1.52
N SER A 107 13.93 -2.82 2.35
CA SER A 107 15.37 -2.60 2.23
C SER A 107 16.06 -3.90 1.84
N GLU A 108 17.34 -3.82 1.49
CA GLU A 108 18.11 -5.04 1.17
C GLU A 108 18.12 -6.02 2.33
N GLN A 109 18.10 -5.53 3.55
CA GLN A 109 18.12 -6.40 4.73
C GLN A 109 16.85 -7.22 4.86
N ASP A 110 15.76 -6.77 4.26
CA ASP A 110 14.48 -7.50 4.30
C ASP A 110 14.45 -8.63 3.27
N LEU A 111 15.36 -8.64 2.32
CA LEU A 111 15.34 -9.56 1.19
C LEU A 111 16.07 -10.86 1.55
N ARG A 112 15.43 -11.68 2.35
CA ARG A 112 16.02 -12.94 2.84
C ARG A 112 15.47 -14.17 2.15
N ASP A 113 14.21 -14.09 1.71
CA ASP A 113 13.49 -15.22 1.13
C ASP A 113 13.38 -14.95 -0.38
N CYS A 114 14.43 -15.26 -1.09
CA CYS A 114 14.54 -14.93 -2.50
C CYS A 114 14.85 -16.14 -3.35
N ASP A 115 14.30 -16.12 -4.55
CA ASP A 115 14.64 -17.04 -5.62
C ASP A 115 15.18 -16.28 -6.81
N ARG A 116 15.86 -16.96 -7.64
CA ARG A 116 16.34 -16.41 -8.85
C ARG A 116 15.74 -17.09 -10.06
#